data_e9da614f7e868057159c25dc7d5d8e34
#
_entry.id   e9da614f7e868057159c25dc7d5d8e34
#
_cell.length_a   1.000
_cell.length_b   1.000
_cell.length_c   1.000
_cell.angle_alpha   90.00
_cell.angle_beta   90.00
_cell.angle_gamma   90.00
#
_symmetry.space_group_name_H-M   'P 1'
#
loop_
_entity.id
_entity.type
_entity.pdbx_description
1 polymer ?
#
loop_
_entity_poly.entity_id
_entity_poly.type
_entity_poly.pdbx_seq_one_letter_code
_entity_poly.pdbx_strand_id
1 'polypeptide(L)'
;KYKNIKGLSLKYNFGQHSAIFAGMKNSKGKKIVTMDDDLQHSPQYIINIYNSLNKFDLCYAIYKKRKHNFWKKLASQLNNIYASFIFNKSFKIYISSFRGFTADVKNKCIKYKGIVIFLDSLLLKNSPKKNLIKIIHRKRLSGKSNYNFKRLFRLLFDSIENFHFLPLRLGTLIGIISFFIVKAFRFFSRSKKFQFQISKKTF
;
A
#
# COMPACT_ATOMS: atom_id res chain seq x y z
N LYS A 1 -12.44 -28.94 -21.56
CA LYS A 1 -12.90 -27.66 -20.95
C LYS A 1 -13.17 -27.92 -19.48
N TYR A 2 -12.47 -27.25 -18.59
CA TYR A 2 -12.63 -27.42 -17.15
C TYR A 2 -13.89 -26.67 -16.68
N LYS A 3 -14.92 -27.38 -16.22
CA LYS A 3 -16.21 -26.79 -15.78
C LYS A 3 -16.09 -25.85 -14.58
N ASN A 4 -15.00 -25.94 -13.80
CA ASN A 4 -14.79 -25.19 -12.57
C ASN A 4 -13.92 -23.94 -12.75
N ILE A 5 -13.45 -23.64 -13.97
CA ILE A 5 -12.65 -22.45 -14.29
C ILE A 5 -13.55 -21.39 -14.88
N LYS A 6 -13.49 -20.18 -14.31
CA LYS A 6 -14.19 -18.99 -14.79
C LYS A 6 -13.19 -17.87 -15.03
N GLY A 7 -13.26 -17.25 -16.21
CA GLY A 7 -12.52 -16.05 -16.54
C GLY A 7 -13.37 -14.80 -16.29
N LEU A 8 -12.74 -13.74 -15.75
CA LEU A 8 -13.34 -12.41 -15.65
C LEU A 8 -12.43 -11.43 -16.39
N SER A 9 -13.00 -10.74 -17.38
CA SER A 9 -12.30 -9.66 -18.09
C SER A 9 -12.88 -8.31 -17.68
N LEU A 10 -12.00 -7.38 -17.30
CA LEU A 10 -12.40 -6.00 -17.03
C LEU A 10 -12.36 -5.20 -18.33
N LYS A 11 -13.31 -4.30 -18.53
CA LYS A 11 -13.38 -3.45 -19.73
C LYS A 11 -12.13 -2.59 -19.92
N TYR A 12 -11.53 -2.14 -18.81
CA TYR A 12 -10.30 -1.33 -18.79
C TYR A 12 -9.33 -1.88 -17.76
N ASN A 13 -8.06 -1.51 -17.86
CA ASN A 13 -7.04 -1.85 -16.85
C ASN A 13 -7.17 -0.92 -15.64
N PHE A 14 -7.82 -1.38 -14.59
CA PHE A 14 -7.95 -0.68 -13.30
C PHE A 14 -6.92 -1.14 -12.27
N GLY A 15 -5.91 -1.89 -12.68
CA GLY A 15 -4.86 -2.43 -11.81
C GLY A 15 -5.24 -3.71 -11.06
N GLN A 16 -4.22 -4.30 -10.43
CA GLN A 16 -4.31 -5.63 -9.78
C GLN A 16 -5.35 -5.68 -8.66
N HIS A 17 -5.41 -4.67 -7.79
CA HIS A 17 -6.35 -4.65 -6.67
C HIS A 17 -7.81 -4.68 -7.13
N SER A 18 -8.14 -3.93 -8.17
CA SER A 18 -9.49 -3.89 -8.76
C SER A 18 -9.85 -5.21 -9.42
N ALA A 19 -8.89 -5.84 -10.10
CA ALA A 19 -9.09 -7.16 -10.72
C ALA A 19 -9.38 -8.24 -9.66
N ILE A 20 -8.58 -8.29 -8.58
CA ILE A 20 -8.80 -9.23 -7.48
C ILE A 20 -10.16 -8.94 -6.81
N PHE A 21 -10.51 -7.68 -6.61
CA PHE A 21 -11.78 -7.29 -6.00
C PHE A 21 -12.99 -7.71 -6.85
N ALA A 22 -12.88 -7.62 -8.18
CA ALA A 22 -13.89 -8.14 -9.09
C ALA A 22 -14.02 -9.68 -8.95
N GLY A 23 -12.90 -10.39 -8.85
CA GLY A 23 -12.87 -11.82 -8.55
C GLY A 23 -13.54 -12.16 -7.22
N MET A 24 -13.27 -11.36 -6.17
CA MET A 24 -13.92 -11.52 -4.86
C MET A 24 -15.43 -11.36 -4.93
N LYS A 25 -15.92 -10.34 -5.62
CA LYS A 25 -17.39 -10.14 -5.81
C LYS A 25 -18.06 -11.33 -6.46
N ASN A 26 -17.38 -11.98 -7.40
CA ASN A 26 -17.91 -13.14 -8.14
C ASN A 26 -17.62 -14.49 -7.46
N SER A 27 -16.83 -14.53 -6.39
CA SER A 27 -16.50 -15.76 -5.69
C SER A 27 -17.64 -16.23 -4.80
N LYS A 28 -17.91 -17.55 -4.78
CA LYS A 28 -18.98 -18.20 -3.99
C LYS A 28 -18.42 -19.08 -2.87
N GLY A 29 -17.10 -19.27 -2.79
CA GLY A 29 -16.47 -20.14 -1.80
C GLY A 29 -16.56 -19.60 -0.37
N LYS A 30 -16.62 -20.49 0.62
CA LYS A 30 -16.55 -20.16 2.06
C LYS A 30 -15.15 -19.64 2.45
N LYS A 31 -14.12 -20.06 1.75
CA LYS A 31 -12.73 -19.65 1.90
C LYS A 31 -12.19 -19.25 0.53
N ILE A 32 -11.51 -18.15 0.46
CA ILE A 32 -10.97 -17.59 -0.77
C ILE A 32 -9.44 -17.52 -0.63
N VAL A 33 -8.72 -18.00 -1.63
CA VAL A 33 -7.27 -17.86 -1.71
C VAL A 33 -6.92 -17.09 -2.98
N THR A 34 -6.07 -16.08 -2.88
CA THR A 34 -5.54 -15.32 -4.01
C THR A 34 -4.07 -15.68 -4.21
N MET A 35 -3.65 -15.78 -5.45
CA MET A 35 -2.30 -16.15 -5.85
C MET A 35 -1.97 -15.46 -7.18
N ASP A 36 -0.69 -15.07 -7.37
CA ASP A 36 -0.22 -14.58 -8.66
C ASP A 36 0.02 -15.77 -9.62
N ASP A 37 -0.09 -15.52 -10.92
CA ASP A 37 0.07 -16.51 -12.01
C ASP A 37 1.52 -16.62 -12.53
N ASP A 38 2.49 -15.98 -11.88
CA ASP A 38 3.89 -15.94 -12.29
C ASP A 38 4.72 -17.14 -11.84
N LEU A 39 4.07 -18.18 -11.31
CA LEU A 39 4.66 -19.44 -10.84
C LEU A 39 5.70 -19.30 -9.71
N GLN A 40 5.81 -18.12 -9.10
CA GLN A 40 6.69 -17.93 -7.94
C GLN A 40 6.11 -18.55 -6.67
N HIS A 41 4.79 -18.71 -6.61
CA HIS A 41 4.09 -19.35 -5.53
C HIS A 41 3.83 -20.82 -5.82
N SER A 42 4.27 -21.72 -4.93
CA SER A 42 3.95 -23.13 -5.08
C SER A 42 2.47 -23.37 -4.69
N PRO A 43 1.67 -24.02 -5.57
CA PRO A 43 0.26 -24.34 -5.27
C PRO A 43 0.08 -25.20 -4.02
N GLN A 44 1.10 -25.96 -3.58
CA GLN A 44 1.07 -26.77 -2.37
C GLN A 44 0.72 -25.98 -1.12
N TYR A 45 1.12 -24.71 -1.06
CA TYR A 45 0.82 -23.84 0.07
C TYR A 45 -0.64 -23.37 0.12
N ILE A 46 -1.43 -23.58 -0.94
CA ILE A 46 -2.87 -23.27 -0.95
C ILE A 46 -3.57 -24.07 0.16
N ILE A 47 -3.22 -25.35 0.31
CA ILE A 47 -3.80 -26.24 1.35
C ILE A 47 -3.48 -25.70 2.75
N ASN A 48 -2.24 -25.24 2.97
CA ASN A 48 -1.82 -24.71 4.26
C ASN A 48 -2.58 -23.41 4.61
N ILE A 49 -2.73 -22.51 3.63
CA ILE A 49 -3.52 -21.28 3.78
C ILE A 49 -4.99 -21.64 4.06
N TYR A 50 -5.56 -22.55 3.27
CA TYR A 50 -6.94 -23.00 3.40
C TYR A 50 -7.23 -23.58 4.78
N ASN A 51 -6.34 -24.43 5.31
CA ASN A 51 -6.48 -25.05 6.63
C ASN A 51 -6.34 -24.00 7.75
N SER A 52 -5.46 -23.01 7.57
CA SER A 52 -5.31 -21.90 8.52
C SER A 52 -6.62 -21.13 8.71
N LEU A 53 -7.43 -21.00 7.66
CA LEU A 53 -8.73 -20.30 7.71
C LEU A 53 -9.82 -21.05 8.51
N ASN A 54 -9.53 -22.21 9.09
CA ASN A 54 -10.41 -22.83 10.09
C ASN A 54 -10.39 -22.10 11.44
N LYS A 55 -9.25 -21.43 11.75
CA LYS A 55 -9.02 -20.75 13.04
C LYS A 55 -8.85 -19.24 12.90
N PHE A 56 -8.50 -18.76 11.70
CA PHE A 56 -8.17 -17.38 11.41
C PHE A 56 -9.02 -16.83 10.27
N ASP A 57 -9.27 -15.52 10.28
CA ASP A 57 -10.07 -14.83 9.28
C ASP A 57 -9.27 -14.50 8.03
N LEU A 58 -7.96 -14.28 8.21
CA LEU A 58 -7.01 -13.88 7.18
C LEU A 58 -5.67 -14.58 7.41
N CYS A 59 -5.09 -15.10 6.33
CA CYS A 59 -3.78 -15.74 6.33
C CYS A 59 -2.92 -15.20 5.18
N TYR A 60 -1.74 -14.64 5.49
CA TYR A 60 -0.74 -14.23 4.50
C TYR A 60 0.39 -15.25 4.42
N ALA A 61 0.84 -15.51 3.20
CA ALA A 61 2.09 -16.22 2.97
C ALA A 61 3.28 -15.24 3.03
N ILE A 62 4.29 -15.56 3.84
CA ILE A 62 5.52 -14.77 3.97
C ILE A 62 6.74 -15.57 3.55
N TYR A 63 7.72 -14.95 2.91
CA TYR A 63 8.92 -15.62 2.46
C TYR A 63 9.98 -15.77 3.56
N LYS A 64 10.54 -16.97 3.68
CA LYS A 64 11.48 -17.35 4.74
C LYS A 64 12.82 -16.57 4.70
N LYS A 65 13.29 -16.12 3.54
CA LYS A 65 14.49 -15.27 3.34
C LYS A 65 14.39 -14.51 2.02
N ARG A 66 14.57 -13.19 2.05
CA ARG A 66 14.95 -12.40 0.87
C ARG A 66 16.38 -11.94 1.06
N LYS A 67 17.28 -12.35 0.15
CA LYS A 67 18.58 -11.68 -0.03
C LYS A 67 18.27 -10.33 -0.70
N HIS A 68 18.31 -9.24 0.07
CA HIS A 68 18.08 -7.90 -0.46
C HIS A 68 19.39 -7.14 -0.58
N ASN A 69 19.59 -6.46 -1.71
CA ASN A 69 20.55 -5.38 -1.87
C ASN A 69 20.22 -4.23 -0.90
N PHE A 70 21.24 -3.52 -0.44
CA PHE A 70 21.16 -2.44 0.58
C PHE A 70 20.04 -1.41 0.30
N TRP A 71 19.89 -0.95 -0.96
CA TRP A 71 18.86 -0.01 -1.39
C TRP A 71 17.43 -0.55 -1.25
N LYS A 72 17.24 -1.87 -1.44
CA LYS A 72 15.93 -2.50 -1.22
C LYS A 72 15.59 -2.64 0.26
N LYS A 73 16.61 -2.72 1.14
CA LYS A 73 16.38 -2.68 2.61
C LYS A 73 15.90 -1.31 3.05
N LEU A 74 16.49 -0.23 2.52
CA LEU A 74 16.10 1.15 2.85
C LEU A 74 14.66 1.44 2.42
N ALA A 75 14.29 1.11 1.18
CA ALA A 75 12.92 1.23 0.66
C ALA A 75 11.93 0.37 1.47
N SER A 76 12.33 -0.83 1.90
CA SER A 76 11.52 -1.70 2.76
C SER A 76 11.34 -1.13 4.16
N GLN A 77 12.34 -0.46 4.73
CA GLN A 77 12.23 0.21 6.04
C GLN A 77 11.27 1.40 5.97
N LEU A 78 11.34 2.23 4.94
CA LEU A 78 10.39 3.33 4.72
C LEU A 78 8.96 2.81 4.56
N ASN A 79 8.77 1.75 3.79
CA ASN A 79 7.47 1.12 3.63
C ASN A 79 6.95 0.49 4.93
N ASN A 80 7.84 -0.07 5.77
CA ASN A 80 7.49 -0.61 7.08
C ASN A 80 7.10 0.49 8.09
N ILE A 81 7.80 1.64 8.07
CA ILE A 81 7.45 2.81 8.90
C ILE A 81 6.08 3.33 8.47
N TYR A 82 5.85 3.47 7.17
CA TYR A 82 4.58 3.88 6.60
C TYR A 82 3.45 2.91 6.95
N ALA A 83 3.66 1.61 6.78
CA ALA A 83 2.69 0.58 7.15
C ALA A 83 2.42 0.55 8.68
N SER A 84 3.44 0.76 9.52
CA SER A 84 3.27 0.79 10.97
C SER A 84 2.49 2.01 11.46
N PHE A 85 2.60 3.13 10.76
CA PHE A 85 1.86 4.35 11.05
C PHE A 85 0.36 4.21 10.72
N ILE A 86 0.06 3.46 9.64
CA ILE A 86 -1.31 3.26 9.17
C ILE A 86 -2.03 2.14 9.91
N PHE A 87 -1.32 1.07 10.24
CA PHE A 87 -1.92 -0.18 10.74
C PHE A 87 -1.72 -0.41 12.25
N ASN A 88 -1.44 0.64 13.02
CA ASN A 88 -1.29 0.54 14.48
C ASN A 88 -0.33 -0.58 14.90
N LYS A 89 0.91 -0.24 15.14
CA LYS A 89 2.12 -0.88 15.67
C LYS A 89 2.24 -2.42 15.83
N SER A 90 1.19 -3.22 15.75
CA SER A 90 1.25 -4.63 16.18
C SER A 90 1.62 -5.66 15.12
N PHE A 91 1.74 -5.27 13.85
CA PHE A 91 2.04 -6.22 12.78
C PHE A 91 3.11 -5.68 11.83
N LYS A 92 4.33 -6.19 11.92
CA LYS A 92 5.31 -6.17 10.81
C LYS A 92 4.82 -7.13 9.71
N ILE A 93 3.70 -6.81 9.06
CA ILE A 93 3.12 -7.63 8.02
C ILE A 93 3.83 -7.31 6.71
N TYR A 94 4.59 -8.27 6.24
CA TYR A 94 4.96 -8.30 4.85
C TYR A 94 3.72 -8.71 4.03
N ILE A 95 3.08 -7.74 3.40
CA ILE A 95 1.89 -7.93 2.58
C ILE A 95 2.27 -8.71 1.32
N SER A 96 1.71 -9.90 1.14
CA SER A 96 1.92 -10.76 -0.02
C SER A 96 0.62 -10.88 -0.80
N SER A 97 0.71 -10.97 -2.14
CA SER A 97 -0.43 -11.29 -3.01
C SER A 97 -0.95 -12.71 -2.77
N PHE A 98 -0.12 -13.61 -2.23
CA PHE A 98 -0.51 -14.94 -1.86
C PHE A 98 -1.08 -14.97 -0.44
N ARG A 99 -2.40 -14.98 -0.37
CA ARG A 99 -3.16 -14.87 0.88
C ARG A 99 -4.50 -15.57 0.77
N GLY A 100 -5.06 -15.92 1.93
CA GLY A 100 -6.41 -16.46 2.03
C GLY A 100 -7.24 -15.71 3.06
N PHE A 101 -8.55 -15.68 2.87
CA PHE A 101 -9.51 -15.06 3.77
C PHE A 101 -10.86 -15.74 3.70
N THR A 102 -11.65 -15.58 4.77
CA THR A 102 -12.99 -16.19 4.88
C THR A 102 -14.03 -15.43 4.06
N ALA A 103 -15.17 -16.06 3.79
CA ALA A 103 -16.32 -15.43 3.14
C ALA A 103 -16.85 -14.24 3.95
N ASP A 104 -16.77 -14.26 5.27
CA ASP A 104 -17.19 -13.15 6.13
C ASP A 104 -16.35 -11.91 5.89
N VAL A 105 -15.03 -12.07 5.84
CA VAL A 105 -14.11 -10.99 5.48
C VAL A 105 -14.41 -10.46 4.08
N LYS A 106 -14.58 -11.36 3.10
CA LYS A 106 -14.98 -10.99 1.75
C LYS A 106 -16.25 -10.14 1.76
N ASN A 107 -17.30 -10.61 2.43
CA ASN A 107 -18.60 -9.94 2.46
C ASN A 107 -18.53 -8.54 3.08
N LYS A 108 -17.66 -8.34 4.08
CA LYS A 108 -17.38 -7.01 4.64
C LYS A 108 -16.59 -6.14 3.64
N CYS A 109 -15.58 -6.70 2.98
CA CYS A 109 -14.76 -5.96 2.01
C CYS A 109 -15.56 -5.51 0.80
N ILE A 110 -16.41 -6.35 0.20
CA ILE A 110 -17.18 -6.01 -1.00
C ILE A 110 -18.24 -4.93 -0.80
N LYS A 111 -18.58 -4.59 0.45
CA LYS A 111 -19.45 -3.45 0.79
C LYS A 111 -18.74 -2.09 0.64
N TYR A 112 -17.43 -2.10 0.43
CA TYR A 112 -16.66 -0.88 0.24
C TYR A 112 -17.08 -0.16 -1.05
N LYS A 113 -17.40 1.13 -0.95
CA LYS A 113 -17.88 1.98 -2.05
C LYS A 113 -16.88 3.10 -2.43
N GLY A 114 -15.66 3.06 -1.90
CA GLY A 114 -14.65 4.07 -2.22
C GLY A 114 -14.15 3.96 -3.65
N ILE A 115 -13.62 5.07 -4.18
CA ILE A 115 -13.14 5.19 -5.56
C ILE A 115 -11.90 4.33 -5.78
N VAL A 116 -11.00 4.27 -4.80
CA VAL A 116 -9.73 3.54 -4.90
C VAL A 116 -9.75 2.33 -3.96
N ILE A 117 -9.46 1.16 -4.53
CA ILE A 117 -9.45 -0.11 -3.79
C ILE A 117 -8.01 -0.44 -3.39
N PHE A 118 -7.69 -0.27 -2.11
CA PHE A 118 -6.47 -0.84 -1.53
C PHE A 118 -6.84 -2.10 -0.74
N LEU A 119 -6.83 -3.24 -1.45
CA LEU A 119 -7.39 -4.50 -0.96
C LEU A 119 -6.80 -4.96 0.37
N ASP A 120 -5.49 -4.78 0.57
CA ASP A 120 -4.83 -5.21 1.81
C ASP A 120 -5.32 -4.45 3.03
N SER A 121 -5.55 -3.15 2.88
CA SER A 121 -6.15 -2.34 3.95
C SER A 121 -7.54 -2.83 4.33
N LEU A 122 -8.37 -3.14 3.32
CA LEU A 122 -9.71 -3.65 3.54
C LEU A 122 -9.69 -5.01 4.24
N LEU A 123 -8.83 -5.93 3.79
CA LEU A 123 -8.67 -7.24 4.39
C LEU A 123 -8.20 -7.15 5.84
N LEU A 124 -7.17 -6.34 6.11
CA LEU A 124 -6.61 -6.16 7.44
C LEU A 124 -7.60 -5.52 8.42
N LYS A 125 -8.36 -4.53 7.95
CA LYS A 125 -9.39 -3.85 8.75
C LYS A 125 -10.54 -4.78 9.13
N ASN A 126 -10.93 -5.68 8.22
CA ASN A 126 -12.08 -6.55 8.41
C ASN A 126 -11.74 -7.94 8.97
N SER A 127 -10.48 -8.20 9.33
CA SER A 127 -10.01 -9.48 9.83
C SER A 127 -9.43 -9.34 11.24
N PRO A 128 -10.16 -9.61 12.31
CA PRO A 128 -9.64 -9.56 13.67
C PRO A 128 -8.56 -10.64 13.90
N LYS A 129 -8.80 -11.88 13.46
CA LYS A 129 -7.86 -13.00 13.65
C LYS A 129 -7.02 -13.21 12.40
N LYS A 130 -5.71 -12.96 12.50
CA LYS A 130 -4.76 -13.02 11.38
C LYS A 130 -3.67 -14.05 11.64
N ASN A 131 -3.19 -14.71 10.58
CA ASN A 131 -2.07 -15.64 10.64
C ASN A 131 -1.06 -15.39 9.52
N LEU A 132 0.18 -15.85 9.71
CA LEU A 132 1.28 -15.76 8.77
C LEU A 132 1.89 -17.13 8.55
N ILE A 133 1.92 -17.61 7.31
CA ILE A 133 2.53 -18.89 6.94
C ILE A 133 3.85 -18.61 6.21
N LYS A 134 4.95 -19.19 6.72
CA LYS A 134 6.25 -19.10 6.07
C LYS A 134 6.31 -20.03 4.88
N ILE A 135 6.59 -19.48 3.69
CA ILE A 135 6.72 -20.24 2.45
C ILE A 135 8.12 -20.06 1.85
N ILE A 136 8.48 -20.99 0.95
CA ILE A 136 9.72 -20.91 0.16
C ILE A 136 9.39 -20.19 -1.14
N HIS A 137 10.15 -19.14 -1.45
CA HIS A 137 10.03 -18.41 -2.70
C HIS A 137 10.75 -19.14 -3.82
N ARG A 138 10.06 -19.48 -4.90
CA ARG A 138 10.68 -20.01 -6.12
C ARG A 138 11.19 -18.86 -6.99
N LYS A 139 12.28 -19.10 -7.73
CA LYS A 139 12.73 -18.13 -8.75
C LYS A 139 11.68 -18.06 -9.85
N ARG A 140 11.47 -16.86 -10.41
CA ARG A 140 10.58 -16.67 -11.55
C ARG A 140 11.10 -17.51 -12.73
N LEU A 141 10.23 -18.32 -13.33
CA LEU A 141 10.60 -19.22 -14.42
C LEU A 141 10.78 -18.48 -15.75
N SER A 142 10.07 -17.37 -15.97
CA SER A 142 10.14 -16.55 -17.18
C SER A 142 9.75 -15.09 -16.91
N GLY A 143 10.25 -14.17 -17.76
CA GLY A 143 9.90 -12.75 -17.76
C GLY A 143 10.85 -11.85 -16.94
N LYS A 144 11.10 -10.64 -17.47
CA LYS A 144 11.84 -9.58 -16.77
C LYS A 144 10.89 -8.87 -15.78
N SER A 145 11.42 -8.50 -14.62
CA SER A 145 10.66 -7.69 -13.66
C SER A 145 10.32 -6.33 -14.28
N ASN A 146 9.04 -6.05 -14.47
CA ASN A 146 8.53 -4.77 -14.98
C ASN A 146 8.63 -3.61 -13.96
N TYR A 147 9.37 -3.79 -12.86
CA TYR A 147 9.59 -2.76 -11.86
C TYR A 147 10.66 -1.78 -12.33
N ASN A 148 10.22 -0.71 -13.00
CA ASN A 148 11.02 0.46 -13.30
C ASN A 148 10.90 1.48 -12.15
N PHE A 149 11.95 2.27 -11.90
CA PHE A 149 11.99 3.29 -10.85
C PHE A 149 10.78 4.25 -10.92
N LYS A 150 10.36 4.60 -12.15
CA LYS A 150 9.16 5.40 -12.43
C LYS A 150 7.86 4.75 -11.94
N ARG A 151 7.77 3.41 -12.01
CA ARG A 151 6.62 2.64 -11.53
C ARG A 151 6.59 2.52 -10.00
N LEU A 152 7.76 2.45 -9.38
CA LEU A 152 7.89 2.48 -7.92
C LEU A 152 7.44 3.82 -7.35
N PHE A 153 7.84 4.93 -7.99
CA PHE A 153 7.40 6.28 -7.65
C PHE A 153 5.87 6.44 -7.79
N ARG A 154 5.30 5.96 -8.90
CA ARG A 154 3.84 5.96 -9.11
C ARG A 154 3.12 5.16 -8.02
N LEU A 155 3.60 3.97 -7.66
CA LEU A 155 3.01 3.17 -6.58
C LEU A 155 3.08 3.87 -5.21
N LEU A 156 4.13 4.64 -4.94
CA LEU A 156 4.21 5.48 -3.74
C LEU A 156 3.15 6.59 -3.77
N PHE A 157 2.99 7.29 -4.90
CA PHE A 157 1.94 8.31 -5.05
C PHE A 157 0.54 7.72 -4.96
N ASP A 158 0.27 6.62 -5.67
CA ASP A 158 -1.01 5.90 -5.61
C ASP A 158 -1.32 5.44 -4.18
N SER A 159 -0.29 5.05 -3.41
CA SER A 159 -0.45 4.70 -2.00
C SER A 159 -0.78 5.91 -1.14
N ILE A 160 -0.22 7.08 -1.43
CA ILE A 160 -0.49 8.34 -0.72
C ILE A 160 -1.90 8.86 -1.04
N GLU A 161 -2.33 8.79 -2.30
CA GLU A 161 -3.69 9.18 -2.72
C GLU A 161 -4.78 8.32 -2.07
N ASN A 162 -4.49 7.05 -1.81
CA ASN A 162 -5.42 6.13 -1.15
C ASN A 162 -5.68 6.47 0.33
N PHE A 163 -4.84 7.28 0.95
CA PHE A 163 -5.04 7.81 2.30
C PHE A 163 -5.52 9.26 2.24
N HIS A 164 -6.76 9.46 1.91
CA HIS A 164 -7.46 10.72 1.62
C HIS A 164 -7.11 11.95 2.48
N PHE A 165 -6.48 11.78 3.63
CA PHE A 165 -6.18 12.88 4.53
C PHE A 165 -4.70 13.16 4.76
N LEU A 166 -3.79 12.25 4.41
CA LEU A 166 -2.37 12.44 4.69
C LEU A 166 -1.73 13.54 3.83
N PRO A 167 -1.93 13.58 2.48
CA PRO A 167 -1.40 14.66 1.65
C PRO A 167 -1.97 16.02 2.03
N LEU A 168 -3.28 16.07 2.34
CA LEU A 168 -3.94 17.30 2.77
C LEU A 168 -3.38 17.80 4.11
N ARG A 169 -3.21 16.92 5.09
CA ARG A 169 -2.61 17.26 6.40
C ARG A 169 -1.15 17.72 6.27
N LEU A 170 -0.35 17.05 5.44
CA LEU A 170 1.04 17.47 5.17
C LEU A 170 1.08 18.82 4.46
N GLY A 171 0.23 19.03 3.45
CA GLY A 171 0.10 20.32 2.76
C GLY A 171 -0.30 21.44 3.71
N THR A 172 -1.26 21.19 4.59
CA THR A 172 -1.69 22.14 5.62
C THR A 172 -0.56 22.44 6.60
N LEU A 173 0.17 21.42 7.07
CA LEU A 173 1.30 21.61 7.99
C LEU A 173 2.43 22.44 7.35
N ILE A 174 2.81 22.13 6.10
CA ILE A 174 3.80 22.87 5.33
C ILE A 174 3.33 24.32 5.13
N GLY A 175 2.06 24.53 4.79
CA GLY A 175 1.46 25.86 4.64
C GLY A 175 1.53 26.69 5.93
N ILE A 176 1.20 26.09 7.06
CA ILE A 176 1.27 26.74 8.39
C ILE A 176 2.73 27.11 8.72
N ILE A 177 3.67 26.17 8.55
CA ILE A 177 5.11 26.43 8.81
C ILE A 177 5.61 27.56 7.91
N SER A 178 5.32 27.53 6.61
CA SER A 178 5.70 28.57 5.66
C SER A 178 5.13 29.94 6.04
N PHE A 179 3.87 29.98 6.48
CA PHE A 179 3.23 31.21 6.97
C PHE A 179 4.00 31.81 8.15
N PHE A 180 4.37 31.00 9.14
CA PHE A 180 5.14 31.48 10.28
C PHE A 180 6.54 31.94 9.92
N ILE A 181 7.24 31.24 8.99
CA ILE A 181 8.55 31.63 8.49
C ILE A 181 8.46 32.99 7.79
N VAL A 182 7.49 33.20 6.91
CA VAL A 182 7.31 34.48 6.20
C VAL A 182 6.98 35.61 7.18
N LYS A 183 6.14 35.32 8.19
CA LYS A 183 5.79 36.30 9.23
C LYS A 183 7.00 36.70 10.07
N ALA A 184 7.82 35.73 10.49
CA ALA A 184 9.06 35.97 11.21
C ALA A 184 10.05 36.79 10.36
N PHE A 185 10.25 36.42 9.09
CA PHE A 185 11.13 37.16 8.18
C PHE A 185 10.66 38.61 7.98
N ARG A 186 9.34 38.85 7.82
CA ARG A 186 8.80 40.22 7.74
C ARG A 186 8.99 40.98 9.03
N PHE A 187 8.90 40.37 10.19
CA PHE A 187 9.14 41.01 11.48
C PHE A 187 10.60 41.46 11.60
N PHE A 188 11.57 40.60 11.27
CA PHE A 188 12.99 40.92 11.28
C PHE A 188 13.37 41.94 10.18
N SER A 189 12.76 41.88 9.00
CA SER A 189 12.99 42.83 7.91
C SER A 189 12.46 44.23 8.18
N ARG A 190 11.37 44.35 8.97
CA ARG A 190 10.85 45.68 9.38
C ARG A 190 11.79 46.45 10.31
N SER A 191 12.75 45.78 10.96
CA SER A 191 13.74 46.43 11.84
C SER A 191 14.82 47.21 11.09
N LYS A 192 14.96 47.01 9.77
CA LYS A 192 15.88 47.80 8.93
C LYS A 192 15.11 48.82 8.09
N LYS A 193 14.64 49.91 8.72
CA LYS A 193 14.25 51.10 7.98
C LYS A 193 15.52 51.74 7.39
N PHE A 194 15.66 51.73 6.08
CA PHE A 194 16.63 52.55 5.39
C PHE A 194 16.25 54.03 5.62
N GLN A 195 16.99 54.70 6.50
CA GLN A 195 16.94 56.18 6.60
C GLN A 195 17.91 56.74 5.60
N PHE A 196 17.38 57.35 4.52
CA PHE A 196 18.17 58.17 3.62
C PHE A 196 18.39 59.54 4.29
N GLN A 197 19.61 59.80 4.72
CA GLN A 197 20.04 61.15 5.07
C GLN A 197 20.59 61.86 3.80
N ILE A 198 19.88 62.87 3.33
CA ILE A 198 20.40 63.75 2.28
C ILE A 198 21.36 64.74 2.95
N SER A 199 22.67 64.59 2.71
CA SER A 199 23.70 65.40 3.37
C SER A 199 23.97 66.76 2.74
N LYS A 200 23.56 67.03 1.47
CA LYS A 200 23.69 68.35 0.82
C LYS A 200 22.65 68.54 -0.28
N LYS A 201 21.92 69.66 -0.28
CA LYS A 201 21.25 70.19 -1.46
C LYS A 201 22.17 71.25 -2.03
N THR A 202 22.72 71.05 -3.23
CA THR A 202 23.33 72.10 -4.06
C THR A 202 22.25 72.60 -5.03
N PHE A 203 21.93 73.85 -4.91
CA PHE A 203 21.14 74.60 -5.91
C PHE A 203 22.09 75.27 -6.90
#